data_7bf6173adaff973a80bbf01b27cc3329
#
_entry.id   7bf6173adaff973a80bbf01b27cc3329
#
_cell.length_a   1.000
_cell.length_b   1.000
_cell.length_c   1.000
_cell.angle_alpha   90.00
_cell.angle_beta   90.00
_cell.angle_gamma   90.00
#
_symmetry.space_group_name_H-M   'P 1'
#
loop_
_entity.id
_entity.type
_entity.pdbx_description
1 polymer ?
#
loop_
_entity_poly.entity_id
_entity_poly.type
_entity_poly.pdbx_seq_one_letter_code
_entity_poly.pdbx_strand_id
1 'polypeptide(L)'
;MKAAVILNPSAGNKKLVNEIDFICDRLNTAFETVTLYKTEQPGDGADLVRKLEGKADVIIGAGGDGTIYELINALAPLQQRPVFAILPGGTCNDFSRAIGMNQNPLKAVEQIIEKQTEAVDVGKHGEDYFLNFWGIGLVADVSENILEENKEKFGKLSYYMSVGRTLNQAEPFQLKMTSEKASYEGEAVMVLIGNGPFLGGTRAMLGNSSFQDGLLDVFVIKEMGIEPVMAWLQTSPDEEQLNPESNLMHFRAKEVHIETTPEKTVDCDGEKETTTPSTITVLHNHINMIVGNR
;
A
#
# COMPACT_ATOMS: atom_id res chain seq x y z
N MET A 1 27.81 1.61 -6.54
CA MET A 1 26.36 1.59 -6.84
C MET A 1 25.90 3.00 -7.16
N LYS A 2 25.09 3.13 -8.22
CA LYS A 2 24.51 4.40 -8.65
C LYS A 2 23.09 4.53 -8.09
N ALA A 3 22.80 5.61 -7.38
CA ALA A 3 21.49 5.89 -6.81
C ALA A 3 20.78 7.02 -7.56
N ALA A 4 19.50 6.85 -7.80
CA ALA A 4 18.61 7.86 -8.36
C ALA A 4 17.53 8.21 -7.32
N VAL A 5 17.48 9.45 -6.89
CA VAL A 5 16.42 9.96 -6.00
C VAL A 5 15.34 10.60 -6.86
N ILE A 6 14.11 10.09 -6.77
CA ILE A 6 12.94 10.66 -7.44
C ILE A 6 12.10 11.34 -6.37
N LEU A 7 12.13 12.66 -6.36
CA LEU A 7 11.44 13.51 -5.39
C LEU A 7 10.14 14.05 -5.97
N ASN A 8 9.04 13.82 -5.27
CA ASN A 8 7.81 14.57 -5.48
C ASN A 8 7.80 15.81 -4.55
N PRO A 9 8.02 17.02 -5.07
CA PRO A 9 8.10 18.23 -4.24
C PRO A 9 6.75 18.67 -3.66
N SER A 10 5.64 18.13 -4.16
CA SER A 10 4.29 18.43 -3.69
C SER A 10 3.84 17.52 -2.54
N ALA A 11 4.60 16.45 -2.24
CA ALA A 11 4.23 15.50 -1.21
C ALA A 11 4.38 16.09 0.21
N GLY A 12 3.36 15.87 1.04
CA GLY A 12 3.38 16.21 2.46
C GLY A 12 3.57 17.70 2.75
N ASN A 13 4.22 18.00 3.86
CA ASN A 13 4.38 19.36 4.40
C ASN A 13 5.68 20.08 3.95
N LYS A 14 6.24 19.72 2.80
CA LYS A 14 7.50 20.25 2.24
C LYS A 14 8.77 19.99 3.08
N LYS A 15 8.68 19.23 4.17
CA LYS A 15 9.83 18.92 5.02
C LYS A 15 10.93 18.21 4.21
N LEU A 16 10.52 17.22 3.40
CA LEU A 16 11.43 16.45 2.55
C LEU A 16 12.17 17.37 1.54
N VAL A 17 11.45 18.32 0.93
CA VAL A 17 12.02 19.29 -0.01
C VAL A 17 13.09 20.15 0.66
N ASN A 18 12.85 20.58 1.90
CA ASN A 18 13.78 21.44 2.65
C ASN A 18 15.05 20.67 3.08
N GLU A 19 14.97 19.36 3.22
CA GLU A 19 16.05 18.50 3.70
C GLU A 19 16.79 17.79 2.56
N ILE A 20 16.31 17.89 1.30
CA ILE A 20 16.75 17.04 0.19
C ILE A 20 18.24 17.20 -0.15
N ASP A 21 18.79 18.42 -0.07
CA ASP A 21 20.20 18.66 -0.36
C ASP A 21 21.09 17.94 0.67
N PHE A 22 20.76 18.07 1.96
CA PHE A 22 21.45 17.34 3.03
C PHE A 22 21.33 15.82 2.85
N ILE A 23 20.13 15.32 2.47
CA ILE A 23 19.88 13.90 2.21
C ILE A 23 20.77 13.42 1.06
N CYS A 24 20.86 14.16 -0.04
CA CYS A 24 21.73 13.83 -1.17
C CYS A 24 23.22 13.81 -0.77
N ASP A 25 23.66 14.77 0.04
CA ASP A 25 25.03 14.80 0.56
C ASP A 25 25.32 13.57 1.42
N ARG A 26 24.37 13.16 2.26
CA ARG A 26 24.52 11.93 3.06
C ARG A 26 24.58 10.67 2.17
N LEU A 27 23.71 10.55 1.18
CA LEU A 27 23.71 9.42 0.24
C LEU A 27 25.04 9.34 -0.55
N ASN A 28 25.64 10.47 -0.93
CA ASN A 28 26.93 10.52 -1.62
C ASN A 28 28.08 9.92 -0.78
N THR A 29 27.92 9.74 0.53
CA THR A 29 28.93 9.05 1.35
C THR A 29 28.92 7.53 1.17
N ALA A 30 27.83 6.95 0.63
CA ALA A 30 27.63 5.52 0.53
C ALA A 30 27.42 5.02 -0.92
N PHE A 31 27.02 5.91 -1.81
CA PHE A 31 26.82 5.61 -3.23
C PHE A 31 27.88 6.33 -4.08
N GLU A 32 28.29 5.69 -5.15
CA GLU A 32 29.29 6.23 -6.10
C GLU A 32 28.79 7.51 -6.79
N THR A 33 27.53 7.51 -7.15
CA THR A 33 26.83 8.67 -7.71
C THR A 33 25.41 8.72 -7.17
N VAL A 34 24.95 9.93 -6.87
CA VAL A 34 23.57 10.22 -6.49
C VAL A 34 23.01 11.27 -7.45
N THR A 35 21.96 10.95 -8.16
CA THR A 35 21.29 11.89 -9.06
C THR A 35 19.90 12.19 -8.53
N LEU A 36 19.58 13.47 -8.34
CA LEU A 36 18.27 13.94 -7.91
C LEU A 36 17.42 14.30 -9.13
N TYR A 37 16.25 13.70 -9.21
CA TYR A 37 15.18 14.03 -10.15
C TYR A 37 14.00 14.59 -9.37
N LYS A 38 13.40 15.68 -9.87
CA LYS A 38 12.18 16.26 -9.30
C LYS A 38 11.04 16.07 -10.30
N THR A 39 9.92 15.56 -9.83
CA THR A 39 8.71 15.48 -10.66
C THR A 39 7.99 16.82 -10.69
N GLU A 40 7.36 17.15 -11.80
CA GLU A 40 6.59 18.38 -12.00
C GLU A 40 5.10 18.11 -12.12
N GLN A 41 4.75 16.91 -12.61
CA GLN A 41 3.37 16.49 -12.84
C GLN A 41 3.20 14.97 -12.62
N PRO A 42 1.95 14.48 -12.45
CA PRO A 42 1.67 13.05 -12.41
C PRO A 42 2.19 12.32 -13.65
N GLY A 43 2.77 11.14 -13.45
CA GLY A 43 3.39 10.33 -14.51
C GLY A 43 4.88 10.55 -14.72
N ASP A 44 5.43 11.69 -14.29
CA ASP A 44 6.88 11.96 -14.43
C ASP A 44 7.72 10.93 -13.68
N GLY A 45 7.29 10.52 -12.50
CA GLY A 45 7.96 9.51 -11.68
C GLY A 45 8.03 8.16 -12.39
N ALA A 46 6.92 7.74 -12.96
CA ALA A 46 6.83 6.49 -13.73
C ALA A 46 7.75 6.52 -14.95
N ASP A 47 7.79 7.62 -15.68
CA ASP A 47 8.67 7.79 -16.84
C ASP A 47 10.16 7.77 -16.45
N LEU A 48 10.50 8.37 -15.30
CA LEU A 48 11.85 8.34 -14.76
C LEU A 48 12.26 6.91 -14.39
N VAL A 49 11.41 6.14 -13.72
CA VAL A 49 11.68 4.75 -13.39
C VAL A 49 12.00 3.94 -14.65
N ARG A 50 11.17 4.03 -15.70
CA ARG A 50 11.40 3.34 -16.97
C ARG A 50 12.71 3.75 -17.63
N LYS A 51 13.04 5.05 -17.62
CA LYS A 51 14.32 5.58 -18.18
C LYS A 51 15.55 5.13 -17.43
N LEU A 52 15.41 4.79 -16.14
CA LEU A 52 16.49 4.40 -15.24
C LEU A 52 16.74 2.88 -15.23
N GLU A 53 15.91 2.08 -15.88
CA GLU A 53 16.11 0.63 -16.02
C GLU A 53 17.52 0.35 -16.61
N GLY A 54 18.29 -0.50 -15.92
CA GLY A 54 19.66 -0.85 -16.28
C GLY A 54 20.70 0.28 -16.15
N LYS A 55 20.31 1.47 -15.64
CA LYS A 55 21.21 2.63 -15.47
C LYS A 55 21.42 2.99 -14.00
N ALA A 56 20.44 2.77 -13.14
CA ALA A 56 20.52 2.94 -11.71
C ALA A 56 20.54 1.57 -11.02
N ASP A 57 21.38 1.41 -10.01
CA ASP A 57 21.39 0.22 -9.15
C ASP A 57 20.31 0.33 -8.06
N VAL A 58 20.03 1.56 -7.62
CA VAL A 58 19.03 1.87 -6.59
C VAL A 58 18.17 3.05 -7.04
N ILE A 59 16.85 2.91 -6.94
CA ILE A 59 15.89 4.01 -7.04
C ILE A 59 15.34 4.31 -5.66
N ILE A 60 15.41 5.58 -5.26
CA ILE A 60 14.93 6.07 -3.97
C ILE A 60 13.69 6.93 -4.23
N GLY A 61 12.52 6.41 -3.92
CA GLY A 61 11.25 7.14 -4.00
C GLY A 61 11.10 8.07 -2.81
N ALA A 62 11.06 9.38 -3.06
CA ALA A 62 10.97 10.42 -2.04
C ALA A 62 9.61 11.13 -2.13
N GLY A 63 8.65 10.69 -1.31
CA GLY A 63 7.26 11.18 -1.36
C GLY A 63 6.32 10.48 -0.40
N GLY A 64 5.02 10.64 -0.61
CA GLY A 64 3.95 9.94 0.11
C GLY A 64 3.51 8.66 -0.60
N ASP A 65 2.44 8.03 -0.08
CA ASP A 65 1.94 6.74 -0.56
C ASP A 65 1.58 6.77 -2.04
N GLY A 66 0.88 7.80 -2.54
CA GLY A 66 0.58 7.94 -3.98
C GLY A 66 1.82 8.06 -4.86
N THR A 67 2.90 8.75 -4.38
CA THR A 67 4.17 8.78 -5.10
C THR A 67 4.79 7.38 -5.16
N ILE A 68 4.77 6.64 -4.06
CA ILE A 68 5.32 5.28 -4.00
C ILE A 68 4.50 4.35 -4.90
N TYR A 69 3.16 4.47 -4.89
CA TYR A 69 2.28 3.71 -5.79
C TYR A 69 2.65 3.93 -7.26
N GLU A 70 2.79 5.19 -7.72
CA GLU A 70 3.20 5.53 -9.09
C GLU A 70 4.54 4.89 -9.46
N LEU A 71 5.55 5.01 -8.59
CA LEU A 71 6.89 4.46 -8.84
C LEU A 71 6.89 2.94 -8.87
N ILE A 72 6.16 2.28 -7.98
CA ILE A 72 6.04 0.81 -7.94
C ILE A 72 5.33 0.27 -9.18
N ASN A 73 4.27 0.92 -9.63
CA ASN A 73 3.54 0.53 -10.84
C ASN A 73 4.42 0.64 -12.11
N ALA A 74 5.40 1.52 -12.12
CA ALA A 74 6.39 1.58 -13.18
C ALA A 74 7.55 0.58 -13.00
N LEU A 75 7.93 0.26 -11.75
CA LEU A 75 9.08 -0.58 -11.42
C LEU A 75 8.75 -2.08 -11.46
N ALA A 76 7.58 -2.47 -10.97
CA ALA A 76 7.19 -3.87 -10.86
C ALA A 76 7.20 -4.63 -12.19
N PRO A 77 6.77 -4.08 -13.35
CA PRO A 77 6.79 -4.76 -14.63
C PRO A 77 8.18 -4.83 -15.29
N LEU A 78 9.20 -4.11 -14.80
CA LEU A 78 10.53 -4.09 -15.41
C LEU A 78 11.20 -5.48 -15.36
N GLN A 79 12.02 -5.79 -16.35
CA GLN A 79 12.80 -7.02 -16.36
C GLN A 79 14.05 -6.92 -15.49
N GLN A 80 14.69 -5.74 -15.49
CA GLN A 80 15.89 -5.45 -14.69
C GLN A 80 15.54 -4.42 -13.62
N ARG A 81 14.87 -4.89 -12.57
CA ARG A 81 14.44 -4.02 -11.47
C ARG A 81 15.63 -3.58 -10.63
N PRO A 82 15.89 -2.26 -10.50
CA PRO A 82 16.81 -1.75 -9.49
C PRO A 82 16.27 -2.02 -8.08
N VAL A 83 17.13 -2.04 -7.08
CA VAL A 83 16.72 -2.04 -5.68
C VAL A 83 15.91 -0.79 -5.40
N PHE A 84 14.80 -0.91 -4.69
CA PHE A 84 13.96 0.23 -4.35
C PHE A 84 14.15 0.65 -2.89
N ALA A 85 14.08 1.95 -2.61
CA ALA A 85 14.11 2.48 -1.25
C ALA A 85 13.07 3.58 -1.11
N ILE A 86 12.56 3.79 0.10
CA ILE A 86 11.55 4.80 0.39
C ILE A 86 12.11 5.85 1.35
N LEU A 87 12.08 7.12 0.93
CA LEU A 87 12.20 8.28 1.80
C LEU A 87 10.80 8.82 2.09
N PRO A 88 10.25 8.55 3.29
CA PRO A 88 8.87 8.90 3.61
C PRO A 88 8.67 10.41 3.69
N GLY A 89 7.72 10.93 2.90
CA GLY A 89 7.39 12.36 2.83
C GLY A 89 5.91 12.68 2.98
N GLY A 90 5.04 11.66 3.06
CA GLY A 90 3.60 11.78 3.21
C GLY A 90 3.12 11.75 4.67
N THR A 91 1.81 11.62 4.83
CA THR A 91 1.16 11.55 6.16
C THR A 91 1.08 10.12 6.68
N CYS A 92 0.62 9.18 5.85
CA CYS A 92 0.43 7.78 6.25
C CYS A 92 1.73 6.98 6.09
N ASN A 93 2.32 6.97 4.90
CA ASN A 93 3.56 6.26 4.58
C ASN A 93 3.50 4.78 4.97
N ASP A 94 2.41 4.10 4.61
CA ASP A 94 2.03 2.80 5.13
C ASP A 94 3.10 1.73 4.86
N PHE A 95 3.53 1.59 3.60
CA PHE A 95 4.52 0.56 3.28
C PHE A 95 5.91 0.87 3.85
N SER A 96 6.29 2.15 3.91
CA SER A 96 7.55 2.52 4.57
C SER A 96 7.59 2.13 6.04
N ARG A 97 6.43 2.19 6.73
CA ARG A 97 6.29 1.68 8.11
C ARG A 97 6.38 0.16 8.16
N ALA A 98 5.74 -0.52 7.22
CA ALA A 98 5.75 -1.98 7.13
C ALA A 98 7.18 -2.53 7.04
N ILE A 99 8.01 -1.92 6.19
CA ILE A 99 9.42 -2.30 6.01
C ILE A 99 10.37 -1.70 7.07
N GLY A 100 9.85 -1.07 8.14
CA GLY A 100 10.64 -0.57 9.26
C GLY A 100 11.41 0.72 9.00
N MET A 101 11.07 1.49 7.95
CA MET A 101 11.70 2.78 7.67
C MET A 101 11.30 3.84 8.70
N ASN A 102 12.28 4.59 9.18
CA ASN A 102 12.04 5.70 10.09
C ASN A 102 11.24 6.80 9.39
N GLN A 103 10.19 7.31 10.05
CA GLN A 103 9.32 8.34 9.47
C GLN A 103 9.93 9.75 9.49
N ASN A 104 11.10 9.92 10.07
CA ASN A 104 11.92 11.11 9.90
C ASN A 104 12.88 10.91 8.73
N PRO A 105 12.81 11.70 7.62
CA PRO A 105 13.65 11.51 6.45
C PRO A 105 15.15 11.52 6.73
N LEU A 106 15.61 12.32 7.69
CA LEU A 106 17.03 12.37 8.11
C LEU A 106 17.50 11.09 8.80
N LYS A 107 16.59 10.33 9.41
CA LYS A 107 16.89 9.02 9.98
C LYS A 107 16.69 7.90 8.95
N ALA A 108 15.71 8.06 8.06
CA ALA A 108 15.48 7.12 6.97
C ALA A 108 16.69 7.06 6.01
N VAL A 109 17.32 8.20 5.71
CA VAL A 109 18.51 8.21 4.85
C VAL A 109 19.67 7.41 5.46
N GLU A 110 19.85 7.41 6.80
CA GLU A 110 20.86 6.58 7.46
C GLU A 110 20.58 5.08 7.27
N GLN A 111 19.31 4.67 7.36
CA GLN A 111 18.91 3.28 7.07
C GLN A 111 19.15 2.92 5.59
N ILE A 112 18.91 3.85 4.65
CA ILE A 112 19.21 3.62 3.23
C ILE A 112 20.73 3.42 3.00
N ILE A 113 21.56 4.15 3.73
CA ILE A 113 23.02 4.04 3.67
C ILE A 113 23.51 2.68 4.17
N GLU A 114 22.83 2.06 5.14
CA GLU A 114 23.11 0.71 5.63
C GLU A 114 22.89 -0.37 4.57
N LYS A 115 22.04 -0.12 3.56
CA LYS A 115 21.76 -0.99 2.42
C LYS A 115 21.28 -2.40 2.83
N GLN A 116 20.58 -2.52 3.93
CA GLN A 116 19.92 -3.78 4.28
C GLN A 116 18.79 -4.02 3.28
N THR A 117 18.88 -5.09 2.52
CA THR A 117 17.95 -5.37 1.42
C THR A 117 17.18 -6.65 1.66
N GLU A 118 15.88 -6.59 1.48
CA GLU A 118 14.99 -7.74 1.52
C GLU A 118 14.10 -7.78 0.28
N ALA A 119 13.74 -9.00 -0.15
CA ALA A 119 12.75 -9.20 -1.18
C ALA A 119 11.36 -9.09 -0.58
N VAL A 120 10.47 -8.34 -1.22
CA VAL A 120 9.11 -8.10 -0.77
C VAL A 120 8.09 -8.60 -1.77
N ASP A 121 6.96 -9.03 -1.26
CA ASP A 121 5.81 -9.41 -2.05
C ASP A 121 5.10 -8.17 -2.59
N VAL A 122 4.46 -8.33 -3.74
CA VAL A 122 3.68 -7.28 -4.38
C VAL A 122 2.34 -7.87 -4.80
N GLY A 123 1.26 -7.21 -4.42
CA GLY A 123 -0.04 -7.56 -4.96
C GLY A 123 -0.19 -7.06 -6.40
N LYS A 124 -0.93 -7.82 -7.22
CA LYS A 124 -1.26 -7.45 -8.61
C LYS A 124 -2.73 -7.66 -8.88
N HIS A 125 -3.35 -6.70 -9.56
CA HIS A 125 -4.68 -6.87 -10.16
C HIS A 125 -4.70 -6.20 -11.55
N GLY A 126 -5.13 -6.95 -12.56
CA GLY A 126 -5.03 -6.47 -13.94
C GLY A 126 -3.59 -6.11 -14.30
N GLU A 127 -3.36 -4.87 -14.71
CA GLU A 127 -2.02 -4.34 -15.01
C GLU A 127 -1.41 -3.55 -13.84
N ASP A 128 -2.16 -3.37 -12.73
CA ASP A 128 -1.76 -2.54 -11.60
C ASP A 128 -1.15 -3.38 -10.46
N TYR A 129 -0.31 -2.72 -9.66
CA TYR A 129 0.43 -3.32 -8.56
C TYR A 129 0.21 -2.53 -7.27
N PHE A 130 0.14 -3.22 -6.13
CA PHE A 130 0.00 -2.61 -4.82
C PHE A 130 0.96 -3.21 -3.79
N LEU A 131 1.31 -2.39 -2.81
CA LEU A 131 2.18 -2.79 -1.71
C LEU A 131 1.40 -3.05 -0.41
N ASN A 132 0.31 -2.30 -0.18
CA ASN A 132 -0.43 -2.35 1.07
C ASN A 132 -1.74 -3.12 0.94
N PHE A 133 -2.67 -2.63 0.09
CA PHE A 133 -4.00 -3.24 0.00
C PHE A 133 -4.71 -2.99 -1.34
N TRP A 134 -5.67 -3.86 -1.58
CA TRP A 134 -6.74 -3.75 -2.56
C TRP A 134 -8.08 -3.84 -1.83
N GLY A 135 -9.06 -2.99 -2.17
CA GLY A 135 -10.33 -3.02 -1.47
C GLY A 135 -11.50 -2.45 -2.26
N ILE A 136 -12.72 -2.89 -1.89
CA ILE A 136 -14.00 -2.43 -2.45
C ILE A 136 -15.03 -2.21 -1.36
N GLY A 137 -16.05 -1.41 -1.67
CA GLY A 137 -17.14 -1.07 -0.75
C GLY A 137 -16.67 -0.10 0.32
N LEU A 138 -17.01 -0.35 1.58
CA LEU A 138 -16.75 0.56 2.70
C LEU A 138 -15.33 1.14 2.75
N VAL A 139 -14.31 0.37 2.41
CA VAL A 139 -12.92 0.84 2.41
C VAL A 139 -12.68 1.92 1.35
N ALA A 140 -13.28 1.76 0.17
CA ALA A 140 -13.20 2.75 -0.90
C ALA A 140 -14.00 4.01 -0.56
N ASP A 141 -15.17 3.86 0.06
CA ASP A 141 -16.03 4.98 0.49
C ASP A 141 -15.39 5.81 1.62
N VAL A 142 -14.70 5.15 2.56
CA VAL A 142 -13.96 5.83 3.65
C VAL A 142 -12.83 6.67 3.10
N SER A 143 -12.08 6.17 2.12
CA SER A 143 -10.98 6.94 1.53
C SER A 143 -11.48 8.16 0.75
N GLU A 144 -12.67 8.14 0.13
CA GLU A 144 -13.30 9.33 -0.47
C GLU A 144 -13.59 10.42 0.55
N ASN A 145 -14.19 10.04 1.69
CA ASN A 145 -14.59 10.99 2.71
C ASN A 145 -13.42 11.65 3.48
N ILE A 146 -12.21 11.08 3.36
CA ILE A 146 -11.00 11.63 3.99
C ILE A 146 -10.35 12.71 3.11
N LEU A 147 -10.60 12.72 1.79
CA LEU A 147 -9.79 13.46 0.83
C LEU A 147 -9.91 14.99 0.89
N GLU A 148 -11.01 15.60 1.40
CA GLU A 148 -11.20 17.03 1.16
C GLU A 148 -10.99 17.98 2.35
N GLU A 149 -11.19 17.61 3.61
CA GLU A 149 -11.18 18.63 4.68
C GLU A 149 -10.24 18.42 5.88
N ASN A 150 -9.70 17.22 6.12
CA ASN A 150 -9.14 16.92 7.45
C ASN A 150 -7.78 16.21 7.50
N LYS A 151 -7.11 15.96 6.37
CA LYS A 151 -5.79 15.26 6.36
C LYS A 151 -4.72 15.96 7.22
N GLU A 152 -4.73 17.28 7.27
CA GLU A 152 -3.69 18.06 7.96
C GLU A 152 -3.94 18.23 9.47
N LYS A 153 -5.21 18.18 9.94
CA LYS A 153 -5.56 18.56 11.32
C LYS A 153 -5.80 17.40 12.28
N PHE A 154 -6.28 16.24 11.84
CA PHE A 154 -6.78 15.20 12.75
C PHE A 154 -6.13 13.81 12.59
N GLY A 155 -5.26 13.58 11.60
CA GLY A 155 -4.52 12.33 11.43
C GLY A 155 -5.39 11.07 11.62
N LYS A 156 -4.94 10.16 12.49
CA LYS A 156 -5.60 8.87 12.77
C LYS A 156 -7.06 8.99 13.22
N LEU A 157 -7.42 10.05 13.94
CA LEU A 157 -8.77 10.23 14.48
C LEU A 157 -9.78 10.51 13.36
N SER A 158 -9.38 11.21 12.29
CA SER A 158 -10.25 11.46 11.14
C SER A 158 -10.62 10.18 10.40
N TYR A 159 -9.71 9.22 10.33
CA TYR A 159 -9.98 7.91 9.75
C TYR A 159 -11.08 7.17 10.53
N TYR A 160 -10.96 7.05 11.86
CA TYR A 160 -11.99 6.40 12.68
C TYR A 160 -13.33 7.13 12.66
N MET A 161 -13.33 8.47 12.60
CA MET A 161 -14.56 9.26 12.47
C MET A 161 -15.22 9.08 11.09
N SER A 162 -14.43 8.96 10.04
CA SER A 162 -14.93 8.69 8.68
C SER A 162 -15.53 7.29 8.59
N VAL A 163 -14.86 6.26 9.13
CA VAL A 163 -15.41 4.91 9.24
C VAL A 163 -16.79 4.94 9.93
N GLY A 164 -16.92 5.62 11.08
CA GLY A 164 -18.18 5.69 11.80
C GLY A 164 -19.31 6.42 11.06
N ARG A 165 -18.99 7.39 10.21
CA ARG A 165 -19.97 8.08 9.36
C ARG A 165 -20.35 7.25 8.14
N THR A 166 -19.39 6.65 7.51
CA THR A 166 -19.57 5.87 6.27
C THR A 166 -20.24 4.53 6.54
N LEU A 167 -20.08 3.94 7.76
CA LEU A 167 -20.76 2.72 8.18
C LEU A 167 -22.29 2.78 8.03
N ASN A 168 -22.89 3.97 8.21
CA ASN A 168 -24.34 4.14 8.06
C ASN A 168 -24.78 4.40 6.61
N GLN A 169 -23.87 4.51 5.66
CA GLN A 169 -24.14 4.89 4.27
C GLN A 169 -23.67 3.83 3.27
N ALA A 170 -22.87 2.84 3.71
CA ALA A 170 -22.39 1.80 2.82
C ALA A 170 -23.56 0.94 2.30
N GLU A 171 -23.66 0.81 0.98
CA GLU A 171 -24.66 -0.02 0.32
C GLU A 171 -24.14 -1.44 0.15
N PRO A 172 -24.88 -2.46 0.64
CA PRO A 172 -24.53 -3.86 0.37
C PRO A 172 -24.50 -4.15 -1.14
N PHE A 173 -23.64 -5.07 -1.53
CA PHE A 173 -23.55 -5.54 -2.91
C PHE A 173 -23.47 -7.06 -2.94
N GLN A 174 -23.90 -7.66 -4.04
CA GLN A 174 -23.73 -9.10 -4.26
C GLN A 174 -22.26 -9.36 -4.61
N LEU A 175 -21.64 -10.25 -3.85
CA LEU A 175 -20.25 -10.67 -4.00
C LEU A 175 -20.22 -12.13 -4.42
N LYS A 176 -19.48 -12.43 -5.49
CA LYS A 176 -19.03 -13.78 -5.80
C LYS A 176 -17.50 -13.78 -5.78
N MET A 177 -16.96 -14.59 -4.88
CA MET A 177 -15.52 -14.69 -4.65
C MET A 177 -15.08 -16.14 -4.70
N THR A 178 -13.95 -16.39 -5.36
CA THR A 178 -13.31 -17.71 -5.41
C THR A 178 -11.81 -17.60 -5.20
N SER A 179 -11.24 -18.56 -4.48
CA SER A 179 -9.82 -18.75 -4.26
C SER A 179 -9.51 -20.24 -4.08
N GLU A 180 -8.23 -20.58 -3.95
CA GLU A 180 -7.83 -21.95 -3.62
C GLU A 180 -8.21 -22.38 -2.19
N LYS A 181 -8.55 -21.43 -1.32
CA LYS A 181 -8.88 -21.67 0.09
C LYS A 181 -10.37 -21.64 0.37
N ALA A 182 -11.09 -20.72 -0.26
CA ALA A 182 -12.48 -20.44 0.06
C ALA A 182 -13.25 -19.95 -1.15
N SER A 183 -14.57 -20.14 -1.11
CA SER A 183 -15.51 -19.51 -2.02
C SER A 183 -16.63 -18.87 -1.21
N TYR A 184 -17.15 -17.76 -1.71
CA TYR A 184 -18.29 -17.05 -1.10
C TYR A 184 -19.20 -16.50 -2.19
N GLU A 185 -20.50 -16.65 -2.00
CA GLU A 185 -21.52 -16.02 -2.83
C GLU A 185 -22.63 -15.50 -1.91
N GLY A 186 -22.85 -14.19 -1.92
CA GLY A 186 -23.84 -13.55 -1.05
C GLY A 186 -23.59 -12.05 -0.93
N GLU A 187 -24.31 -11.42 0.00
CA GLU A 187 -24.15 -10.00 0.26
C GLU A 187 -22.86 -9.68 1.02
N ALA A 188 -22.23 -8.58 0.67
CA ALA A 188 -21.09 -8.03 1.38
C ALA A 188 -21.16 -6.48 1.39
N VAL A 189 -20.53 -5.87 2.36
CA VAL A 189 -20.37 -4.41 2.45
C VAL A 189 -18.92 -3.97 2.27
N MET A 190 -17.97 -4.88 2.44
CA MET A 190 -16.56 -4.61 2.25
C MET A 190 -15.80 -5.90 1.87
N VAL A 191 -14.87 -5.77 0.94
CA VAL A 191 -13.76 -6.72 0.76
C VAL A 191 -12.48 -5.94 0.88
N LEU A 192 -11.53 -6.44 1.70
CA LEU A 192 -10.19 -5.90 1.85
C LEU A 192 -9.19 -7.03 1.65
N ILE A 193 -8.21 -6.82 0.80
CA ILE A 193 -7.13 -7.76 0.52
C ILE A 193 -5.81 -7.05 0.85
N GLY A 194 -5.14 -7.47 1.91
CA GLY A 194 -3.92 -6.87 2.42
C GLY A 194 -2.67 -7.66 2.05
N ASN A 195 -1.60 -6.91 1.71
CA ASN A 195 -0.25 -7.44 1.53
C ASN A 195 0.69 -7.00 2.66
N GLY A 196 0.32 -5.94 3.40
CA GLY A 196 1.10 -5.39 4.50
C GLY A 196 0.26 -5.05 5.73
N PRO A 197 0.89 -4.85 6.90
CA PRO A 197 0.19 -4.68 8.17
C PRO A 197 -0.34 -3.26 8.43
N PHE A 198 -0.17 -2.31 7.51
CA PHE A 198 -0.56 -0.92 7.71
C PHE A 198 -1.65 -0.49 6.75
N LEU A 199 -2.59 0.32 7.26
CA LEU A 199 -3.66 0.96 6.50
C LEU A 199 -3.93 2.35 7.10
N GLY A 200 -3.83 3.40 6.29
CA GLY A 200 -4.11 4.78 6.69
C GLY A 200 -3.20 5.30 7.83
N GLY A 201 -1.92 4.94 7.85
CA GLY A 201 -0.93 5.34 8.87
C GLY A 201 -1.06 4.59 10.19
N THR A 202 -1.96 3.60 10.25
CA THR A 202 -2.19 2.78 11.45
C THR A 202 -1.85 1.34 11.12
N ARG A 203 -1.23 0.63 12.08
CA ARG A 203 -1.13 -0.81 11.96
C ARG A 203 -2.55 -1.35 12.02
N ALA A 204 -3.10 -1.64 10.85
CA ALA A 204 -4.34 -2.38 10.77
C ALA A 204 -4.08 -3.72 11.44
N MET A 205 -5.09 -4.25 12.12
CA MET A 205 -4.93 -5.56 12.75
C MET A 205 -5.03 -6.68 11.71
N LEU A 206 -4.36 -6.48 10.57
CA LEU A 206 -3.99 -7.51 9.61
C LEU A 206 -2.85 -8.38 10.21
N GLY A 207 -2.71 -8.27 11.50
CA GLY A 207 -1.89 -8.96 12.45
C GLY A 207 -0.43 -9.22 12.07
N ASN A 208 -0.04 -10.46 11.89
CA ASN A 208 1.30 -10.87 11.45
C ASN A 208 1.38 -10.95 9.92
N SER A 209 0.56 -10.19 9.17
CA SER A 209 0.70 -10.10 7.73
C SER A 209 2.14 -9.80 7.38
N SER A 210 2.73 -10.69 6.65
CA SER A 210 4.13 -10.61 6.22
C SER A 210 4.15 -10.32 4.74
N PHE A 211 4.73 -9.22 4.37
CA PHE A 211 4.96 -8.89 2.95
C PHE A 211 6.10 -9.76 2.32
N GLN A 212 6.34 -10.98 2.86
CA GLN A 212 7.38 -11.92 2.41
C GLN A 212 6.93 -13.39 2.45
N ASP A 213 5.68 -13.69 2.76
CA ASP A 213 5.21 -15.07 2.92
C ASP A 213 4.50 -15.63 1.68
N GLY A 214 4.35 -14.80 0.65
CA GLY A 214 3.69 -15.19 -0.61
C GLY A 214 2.19 -15.37 -0.47
N LEU A 215 1.55 -14.68 0.47
CA LEU A 215 0.12 -14.73 0.74
C LEU A 215 -0.48 -13.33 0.88
N LEU A 216 -1.76 -13.21 0.54
CA LEU A 216 -2.59 -12.03 0.79
C LEU A 216 -3.59 -12.36 1.88
N ASP A 217 -3.80 -11.44 2.81
CA ASP A 217 -4.85 -11.54 3.81
C ASP A 217 -6.18 -11.03 3.23
N VAL A 218 -7.18 -11.89 3.17
CA VAL A 218 -8.50 -11.61 2.58
C VAL A 218 -9.53 -11.46 3.67
N PHE A 219 -10.16 -10.29 3.75
CA PHE A 219 -11.24 -10.00 4.67
C PHE A 219 -12.52 -9.67 3.91
N VAL A 220 -13.62 -10.32 4.31
CA VAL A 220 -14.95 -10.01 3.81
C VAL A 220 -15.85 -9.67 4.99
N ILE A 221 -16.42 -8.46 4.99
CA ILE A 221 -17.46 -8.05 5.93
C ILE A 221 -18.80 -8.14 5.19
N LYS A 222 -19.71 -9.00 5.71
CA LYS A 222 -20.96 -9.35 5.06
C LYS A 222 -22.08 -8.38 5.39
N GLU A 223 -22.12 -7.87 6.61
CA GLU A 223 -23.22 -7.04 7.11
C GLU A 223 -22.71 -5.71 7.66
N MET A 224 -23.59 -4.72 7.57
CA MET A 224 -23.38 -3.41 8.21
C MET A 224 -23.39 -3.54 9.72
N GLY A 225 -22.48 -2.86 10.38
CA GLY A 225 -22.45 -2.76 11.84
C GLY A 225 -21.06 -2.49 12.39
N ILE A 226 -21.04 -2.01 13.63
CA ILE A 226 -19.77 -1.78 14.34
C ILE A 226 -19.13 -3.09 14.78
N GLU A 227 -19.92 -4.13 15.03
CA GLU A 227 -19.45 -5.42 15.53
C GLU A 227 -18.54 -6.15 14.54
N PRO A 228 -18.89 -6.30 13.21
CA PRO A 228 -17.99 -6.91 12.25
C PRO A 228 -16.69 -6.13 12.05
N VAL A 229 -16.75 -4.81 12.07
CA VAL A 229 -15.56 -3.95 11.98
C VAL A 229 -14.69 -4.08 13.23
N MET A 230 -15.31 -4.13 14.42
CA MET A 230 -14.56 -4.36 15.67
C MET A 230 -13.99 -5.78 15.73
N ALA A 231 -14.71 -6.77 15.22
CA ALA A 231 -14.21 -8.14 15.08
C ALA A 231 -13.00 -8.18 14.15
N TRP A 232 -13.08 -7.53 12.98
CA TRP A 232 -11.94 -7.38 12.07
C TRP A 232 -10.74 -6.72 12.76
N LEU A 233 -10.95 -5.61 13.48
CA LEU A 233 -9.90 -4.93 14.22
C LEU A 233 -9.28 -5.75 15.36
N GLN A 234 -9.95 -6.81 15.82
CA GLN A 234 -9.51 -7.69 16.92
C GLN A 234 -9.06 -9.07 16.43
N THR A 235 -9.25 -9.38 15.15
CA THR A 235 -8.89 -10.69 14.59
C THR A 235 -7.39 -10.92 14.70
N SER A 236 -7.02 -12.07 15.27
CA SER A 236 -5.64 -12.54 15.21
C SER A 236 -5.36 -13.04 13.78
N PRO A 237 -4.25 -12.66 13.17
CA PRO A 237 -3.95 -13.03 11.78
C PRO A 237 -3.68 -14.51 11.58
N ASP A 238 -3.34 -15.20 12.65
CA ASP A 238 -3.06 -16.64 12.59
C ASP A 238 -4.33 -17.50 12.62
N GLU A 239 -5.51 -16.87 12.82
CA GLU A 239 -6.79 -17.57 12.87
C GLU A 239 -7.62 -17.29 11.63
N GLU A 240 -7.61 -18.23 10.68
CA GLU A 240 -8.55 -18.21 9.55
C GLU A 240 -10.00 -18.36 10.06
N GLN A 241 -10.87 -17.43 9.68
CA GLN A 241 -12.30 -17.47 10.01
C GLN A 241 -13.11 -17.80 8.76
N LEU A 242 -13.31 -19.09 8.53
CA LEU A 242 -14.05 -19.60 7.38
C LEU A 242 -15.51 -19.97 7.69
N ASN A 243 -16.01 -19.62 8.90
CA ASN A 243 -17.38 -19.89 9.28
C ASN A 243 -18.36 -19.10 8.36
N PRO A 244 -19.21 -19.79 7.57
CA PRO A 244 -20.17 -19.13 6.68
C PRO A 244 -21.21 -18.28 7.41
N GLU A 245 -21.50 -18.59 8.68
CA GLU A 245 -22.48 -17.86 9.50
C GLU A 245 -21.87 -16.61 10.18
N SER A 246 -20.55 -16.45 10.14
CA SER A 246 -19.89 -15.25 10.68
C SER A 246 -20.06 -14.06 9.75
N ASN A 247 -20.29 -12.88 10.31
CA ASN A 247 -20.34 -11.62 9.57
C ASN A 247 -18.95 -11.13 9.10
N LEU A 248 -17.89 -11.73 9.64
CA LEU A 248 -16.51 -11.54 9.20
C LEU A 248 -15.98 -12.88 8.68
N MET A 249 -15.41 -12.86 7.48
CA MET A 249 -14.63 -13.96 6.91
C MET A 249 -13.19 -13.49 6.74
N HIS A 250 -12.23 -14.30 7.19
CA HIS A 250 -10.80 -14.06 7.03
C HIS A 250 -10.07 -15.33 6.64
N PHE A 251 -9.25 -15.24 5.61
CA PHE A 251 -8.36 -16.32 5.16
C PHE A 251 -7.18 -15.74 4.39
N ARG A 252 -6.19 -16.59 4.11
CA ARG A 252 -5.00 -16.22 3.34
C ARG A 252 -4.96 -17.00 2.04
N ALA A 253 -4.66 -16.30 0.94
CA ALA A 253 -4.65 -16.87 -0.40
C ALA A 253 -3.55 -16.28 -1.28
N LYS A 254 -3.17 -17.02 -2.33
CA LYS A 254 -2.25 -16.52 -3.36
C LYS A 254 -2.98 -15.80 -4.48
N GLU A 255 -4.20 -16.22 -4.73
CA GLU A 255 -5.05 -15.69 -5.79
C GLU A 255 -6.50 -15.63 -5.33
N VAL A 256 -7.17 -14.52 -5.66
CA VAL A 256 -8.58 -14.31 -5.38
C VAL A 256 -9.25 -13.73 -6.61
N HIS A 257 -10.34 -14.35 -7.05
CA HIS A 257 -11.20 -13.82 -8.10
C HIS A 257 -12.46 -13.24 -7.48
N ILE A 258 -12.82 -12.02 -7.88
CA ILE A 258 -13.94 -11.24 -7.34
C ILE A 258 -14.81 -10.71 -8.46
N GLU A 259 -16.11 -11.01 -8.37
CA GLU A 259 -17.17 -10.42 -9.16
C GLU A 259 -18.19 -9.76 -8.22
N THR A 260 -18.74 -8.60 -8.62
CA THR A 260 -19.76 -7.91 -7.83
C THR A 260 -20.93 -7.44 -8.67
N THR A 261 -22.09 -7.30 -8.04
CA THR A 261 -23.27 -6.69 -8.64
C THR A 261 -23.91 -5.73 -7.63
N PRO A 262 -23.98 -4.42 -7.91
CA PRO A 262 -23.36 -3.75 -9.08
C PRO A 262 -21.83 -3.81 -9.04
N GLU A 263 -21.18 -3.45 -10.16
CA GLU A 263 -19.74 -3.23 -10.19
C GLU A 263 -19.33 -2.22 -9.10
N LYS A 264 -18.20 -2.46 -8.45
CA LYS A 264 -17.68 -1.60 -7.39
C LYS A 264 -16.34 -0.98 -7.80
N THR A 265 -16.17 0.29 -7.47
CA THR A 265 -14.87 0.97 -7.59
C THR A 265 -13.85 0.30 -6.67
N VAL A 266 -12.69 0.04 -7.20
CA VAL A 266 -11.54 -0.52 -6.47
C VAL A 266 -10.72 0.63 -5.90
N ASP A 267 -10.35 0.52 -4.64
CA ASP A 267 -9.32 1.33 -4.00
C ASP A 267 -8.05 0.49 -3.87
N CYS A 268 -6.98 0.92 -4.50
CA CYS A 268 -5.70 0.24 -4.54
C CYS A 268 -4.61 1.18 -4.00
N ASP A 269 -4.14 0.94 -2.78
CA ASP A 269 -3.19 1.81 -2.06
C ASP A 269 -3.62 3.30 -1.99
N GLY A 270 -4.93 3.58 -2.06
CA GLY A 270 -5.50 4.93 -2.06
C GLY A 270 -5.78 5.52 -3.44
N GLU A 271 -5.53 4.77 -4.51
CA GLU A 271 -5.83 5.17 -5.89
C GLU A 271 -7.04 4.40 -6.44
N LYS A 272 -7.90 5.07 -7.21
CA LYS A 272 -9.21 4.56 -7.66
C LYS A 272 -9.36 4.65 -9.17
N GLU A 273 -8.75 3.74 -9.89
CA GLU A 273 -8.72 3.78 -11.36
C GLU A 273 -9.51 2.66 -12.03
N THR A 274 -9.91 1.61 -11.26
CA THR A 274 -10.52 0.41 -11.82
C THR A 274 -11.80 0.01 -11.09
N THR A 275 -12.54 -0.95 -11.67
CA THR A 275 -13.74 -1.55 -11.08
C THR A 275 -13.67 -3.07 -11.10
N THR A 276 -14.56 -3.73 -10.32
CA THR A 276 -14.79 -5.18 -10.45
C THR A 276 -15.42 -5.52 -11.83
N PRO A 277 -15.23 -6.75 -12.38
CA PRO A 277 -14.55 -7.88 -11.77
C PRO A 277 -13.03 -7.75 -11.74
N SER A 278 -12.39 -8.42 -10.77
CA SER A 278 -10.94 -8.41 -10.60
C SER A 278 -10.40 -9.78 -10.23
N THR A 279 -9.20 -10.09 -10.72
CA THR A 279 -8.37 -11.18 -10.20
C THR A 279 -7.15 -10.57 -9.52
N ILE A 280 -6.98 -10.87 -8.24
CA ILE A 280 -5.93 -10.35 -7.39
C ILE A 280 -4.95 -11.47 -7.09
N THR A 281 -3.66 -11.27 -7.35
CA THR A 281 -2.60 -12.27 -7.13
C THR A 281 -1.45 -11.67 -6.33
N VAL A 282 -0.75 -12.50 -5.55
CA VAL A 282 0.52 -12.11 -4.95
C VAL A 282 1.69 -12.53 -5.85
N LEU A 283 2.60 -11.59 -6.07
CA LEU A 283 3.90 -11.85 -6.70
C LEU A 283 4.93 -11.98 -5.59
N HIS A 284 5.24 -13.22 -5.22
CA HIS A 284 6.12 -13.52 -4.10
C HIS A 284 7.57 -13.08 -4.36
N ASN A 285 8.17 -12.37 -3.40
CA ASN A 285 9.55 -11.88 -3.45
C ASN A 285 9.86 -11.09 -4.75
N HIS A 286 8.93 -10.23 -5.18
CA HIS A 286 8.95 -9.63 -6.51
C HIS A 286 9.90 -8.44 -6.64
N ILE A 287 10.05 -7.64 -5.58
CA ILE A 287 10.89 -6.42 -5.57
C ILE A 287 11.90 -6.51 -4.43
N ASN A 288 13.17 -6.21 -4.70
CA ASN A 288 14.17 -6.03 -3.67
C ASN A 288 14.08 -4.58 -3.14
N MET A 289 13.90 -4.42 -1.83
CA MET A 289 13.80 -3.11 -1.18
C MET A 289 14.81 -2.96 -0.06
N ILE A 290 15.34 -1.73 0.10
CA ILE A 290 16.09 -1.38 1.30
C ILE A 290 15.08 -1.23 2.44
N VAL A 291 15.34 -1.93 3.55
CA VAL A 291 14.47 -1.98 4.72
C VAL A 291 15.14 -1.33 5.93
N GLY A 292 14.31 -0.87 6.86
CA GLY A 292 14.76 -0.34 8.14
C GLY A 292 14.83 -1.41 9.24
N ASN A 293 15.17 -0.98 10.44
CA ASN A 293 15.18 -1.84 11.63
C ASN A 293 13.73 -2.08 12.09
N ARG A 294 13.33 -3.33 12.22
CA ARG A 294 12.01 -3.76 12.71
C ARG A 294 12.05 -4.09 14.19
#